data_6664160e2c5e6a654436283a96729a6d
#
_entry.id   6664160e2c5e6a654436283a96729a6d
#
_cell.length_a   1.000
_cell.length_b   1.000
_cell.length_c   1.000
_cell.angle_alpha   90.00
_cell.angle_beta   90.00
_cell.angle_gamma   90.00
#
_symmetry.space_group_name_H-M   'P 1'
#
loop_
_entity.id
_entity.type
_entity.pdbx_description
1 polymer ?
#
loop_
_entity_poly.entity_id
_entity_poly.type
_entity_poly.pdbx_seq_one_letter_code
_entity_poly.pdbx_strand_id
1 'polypeptide(L)'
;KEYRRQRQMCIRDRFLYTLKDAFGNTSKYSFTVRGRKQPIEPLNHREKYYFTWNKTNYLQEPGLNLVVPKGMLYDDVPLNYQVKADSGAVAFTYQLNDKAVPLHAACELCIGLRRKPIADTTKYYVARITPKGGKYSVGGKYEDGYMKASIRELGTYTVAIDTIPPEIIPVNKNQWGRNGKIVYRLKDQGAGIASYRGTIDGKYALFGRPNIVKSYWECTLDPKRVKKGGKHTVEFTVTDYCGNETVARESFIW
;
A
#
# COMPACT_ATOMS: atom_id res chain seq x y z
N LYS A 1 25.39 0.64 21.67
CA LYS A 1 26.18 -0.41 22.35
C LYS A 1 25.68 -0.70 23.77
N GLU A 2 25.31 0.30 24.57
CA GLU A 2 24.78 0.11 25.93
C GLU A 2 23.42 -0.59 25.96
N TYR A 3 22.53 -0.28 25.06
CA TYR A 3 21.19 -0.89 25.00
C TYR A 3 21.23 -2.40 24.68
N ARG A 4 22.20 -2.85 23.85
CA ARG A 4 22.44 -4.30 23.61
C ARG A 4 23.05 -5.00 24.83
N ARG A 5 23.90 -4.35 25.61
CA ARG A 5 24.47 -4.92 26.86
C ARG A 5 23.41 -5.13 27.94
N GLN A 6 22.48 -4.18 28.10
CA GLN A 6 21.40 -4.30 29.06
C GLN A 6 20.45 -5.48 28.75
N ARG A 7 20.14 -5.74 27.47
CA ARG A 7 19.32 -6.89 27.06
C ARG A 7 19.95 -8.26 27.39
N GLN A 8 21.27 -8.35 27.45
CA GLN A 8 21.98 -9.57 27.80
C GLN A 8 22.00 -9.87 29.31
N MET A 9 21.75 -8.87 30.14
CA MET A 9 21.83 -9.00 31.60
C MET A 9 20.49 -9.30 32.27
N CYS A 10 19.35 -9.01 31.65
CA CYS A 10 18.02 -9.23 32.25
C CYS A 10 17.44 -10.58 31.88
N ILE A 11 17.34 -11.48 32.86
CA ILE A 11 16.71 -12.81 32.70
C ILE A 11 15.17 -12.70 32.64
N ARG A 12 14.61 -11.60 33.16
CA ARG A 12 13.17 -11.29 33.14
C ARG A 12 12.95 -9.78 32.99
N ASP A 13 12.27 -9.40 31.92
CA ASP A 13 11.83 -8.02 31.69
C ASP A 13 10.32 -7.92 31.87
N ARG A 14 9.88 -6.96 32.68
CA ARG A 14 8.46 -6.63 32.83
C ARG A 14 8.11 -5.46 31.95
N PHE A 15 7.17 -5.68 31.03
CA PHE A 15 6.61 -4.65 30.17
C PHE A 15 5.32 -4.13 30.77
N LEU A 16 5.15 -2.81 30.78
CA LEU A 16 3.93 -2.15 31.19
C LEU A 16 3.46 -1.26 30.03
N TYR A 17 2.31 -1.61 29.45
CA TYR A 17 1.63 -0.75 28.49
C TYR A 17 0.57 0.09 29.22
N THR A 18 0.58 1.38 29.00
CA THR A 18 -0.44 2.30 29.48
C THR A 18 -1.13 2.91 28.26
N LEU A 19 -2.41 2.62 28.09
CA LEU A 19 -3.25 3.22 27.06
C LEU A 19 -4.12 4.30 27.71
N LYS A 20 -4.11 5.51 27.14
CA LYS A 20 -4.92 6.63 27.59
C LYS A 20 -5.78 7.13 26.43
N ASP A 21 -7.08 7.25 26.62
CA ASP A 21 -7.98 7.83 25.62
C ASP A 21 -7.99 9.38 25.68
N ALA A 22 -8.71 10.00 24.75
CA ALA A 22 -8.85 11.45 24.67
C ALA A 22 -9.59 12.06 25.87
N PHE A 23 -10.34 11.26 26.63
CA PHE A 23 -11.07 11.68 27.83
C PHE A 23 -10.29 11.46 29.14
N GLY A 24 -9.05 10.92 29.02
CA GLY A 24 -8.18 10.68 30.16
C GLY A 24 -8.36 9.32 30.83
N ASN A 25 -9.27 8.46 30.36
CA ASN A 25 -9.40 7.11 30.86
C ASN A 25 -8.13 6.32 30.58
N THR A 26 -7.68 5.53 31.55
CA THR A 26 -6.39 4.83 31.46
C THR A 26 -6.56 3.34 31.67
N SER A 27 -6.10 2.54 30.75
CA SER A 27 -5.96 1.10 30.85
C SER A 27 -4.50 0.71 30.94
N LYS A 28 -4.15 -0.24 31.81
CA LYS A 28 -2.79 -0.73 31.98
C LYS A 28 -2.75 -2.24 31.74
N TYR A 29 -1.79 -2.67 30.94
CA TYR A 29 -1.52 -4.08 30.68
C TYR A 29 -0.04 -4.37 30.96
N SER A 30 0.25 -5.38 31.78
CA SER A 30 1.63 -5.77 32.08
C SER A 30 1.85 -7.26 31.84
N PHE A 31 3.01 -7.59 31.28
CA PHE A 31 3.46 -8.96 31.11
C PHE A 31 4.97 -9.05 31.33
N THR A 32 5.44 -10.26 31.62
CA THR A 32 6.85 -10.55 31.84
C THR A 32 7.36 -11.41 30.71
N VAL A 33 8.47 -11.02 30.11
CA VAL A 33 9.18 -11.80 29.10
C VAL A 33 10.42 -12.44 29.74
N ARG A 34 10.59 -13.73 29.51
CA ARG A 34 11.78 -14.45 29.94
C ARG A 34 12.71 -14.63 28.73
N GLY A 35 13.86 -14.00 28.78
CA GLY A 35 14.92 -14.21 27.78
C GLY A 35 15.52 -15.61 27.89
N ARG A 36 15.71 -16.29 26.77
CA ARG A 36 16.54 -17.49 26.67
C ARG A 36 17.88 -17.14 26.02
N LYS A 37 18.98 -17.61 26.56
CA LYS A 37 20.25 -17.61 25.81
C LYS A 37 20.06 -18.48 24.57
N GLN A 38 20.16 -17.89 23.41
CA GLN A 38 20.29 -18.61 22.14
C GLN A 38 21.65 -18.30 21.54
N PRO A 39 22.33 -19.26 20.91
CA PRO A 39 23.48 -18.96 20.11
C PRO A 39 23.03 -18.01 18.99
N ILE A 40 23.64 -16.84 18.94
CA ILE A 40 23.43 -15.91 17.82
C ILE A 40 24.31 -16.47 16.69
N GLU A 41 23.67 -16.96 15.64
CA GLU A 41 24.41 -17.34 14.42
C GLU A 41 25.21 -16.13 13.94
N PRO A 42 26.50 -16.32 13.61
CA PRO A 42 27.30 -15.24 13.06
C PRO A 42 26.65 -14.75 11.76
N LEU A 43 26.52 -13.43 11.61
CA LEU A 43 25.98 -12.82 10.41
C LEU A 43 26.78 -13.30 9.19
N ASN A 44 26.08 -13.82 8.20
CA ASN A 44 26.70 -14.27 6.97
C ASN A 44 27.08 -13.05 6.11
N HIS A 45 28.37 -12.69 6.14
CA HIS A 45 28.92 -11.58 5.34
C HIS A 45 29.22 -11.96 3.88
N ARG A 46 28.72 -13.09 3.39
CA ARG A 46 28.96 -13.54 2.01
C ARG A 46 28.07 -12.86 0.97
N GLU A 47 27.02 -12.17 1.42
CA GLU A 47 26.15 -11.45 0.51
C GLU A 47 26.87 -10.22 -0.07
N LYS A 48 26.66 -9.96 -1.37
CA LYS A 48 27.26 -8.82 -2.09
C LYS A 48 26.92 -7.48 -1.42
N TYR A 49 25.71 -7.36 -0.88
CA TYR A 49 25.23 -6.17 -0.19
C TYR A 49 24.85 -6.49 1.23
N TYR A 50 25.38 -5.68 2.13
CA TYR A 50 25.14 -5.77 3.56
C TYR A 50 24.76 -4.40 4.11
N PHE A 51 23.50 -4.24 4.48
CA PHE A 51 22.97 -3.00 5.03
C PHE A 51 23.07 -2.99 6.55
N THR A 52 23.54 -1.87 7.10
CA THR A 52 23.67 -1.70 8.55
C THR A 52 22.67 -0.69 9.08
N TRP A 53 22.03 -0.97 10.21
CA TRP A 53 21.02 -0.12 10.81
C TRP A 53 21.53 1.27 11.24
N ASN A 54 22.82 1.39 11.57
CA ASN A 54 23.44 2.58 12.15
C ASN A 54 24.15 3.49 11.14
N LYS A 55 24.01 3.20 9.83
CA LYS A 55 24.57 4.00 8.73
C LYS A 55 23.52 4.23 7.65
N THR A 56 23.74 5.24 6.79
CA THR A 56 23.03 5.35 5.53
C THR A 56 23.58 4.31 4.57
N ASN A 57 22.69 3.55 3.96
CA ASN A 57 22.99 2.48 3.02
C ASN A 57 22.54 2.88 1.63
N TYR A 58 23.35 2.53 0.63
CA TYR A 58 23.11 2.81 -0.77
C TYR A 58 23.13 1.51 -1.55
N LEU A 59 22.13 1.29 -2.39
CA LEU A 59 22.10 0.26 -3.42
C LEU A 59 21.99 0.95 -4.77
N GLN A 60 23.09 1.03 -5.49
CA GLN A 60 23.20 1.64 -6.81
C GLN A 60 23.62 0.57 -7.80
N GLU A 61 22.68 0.18 -8.65
CA GLU A 61 22.87 -0.81 -9.70
C GLU A 61 22.26 -0.28 -11.01
N PRO A 62 22.64 -0.80 -12.17
CA PRO A 62 22.08 -0.37 -13.43
C PRO A 62 20.54 -0.41 -13.41
N GLY A 63 19.92 0.76 -13.58
CA GLY A 63 18.46 0.93 -13.52
C GLY A 63 17.85 0.82 -12.12
N LEU A 64 18.62 0.84 -11.04
CA LEU A 64 18.14 0.84 -9.67
C LEU A 64 18.93 1.81 -8.80
N ASN A 65 18.22 2.64 -8.06
CA ASN A 65 18.81 3.44 -7.00
C ASN A 65 17.91 3.39 -5.77
N LEU A 66 18.48 3.01 -4.63
CA LEU A 66 17.80 2.95 -3.34
C LEU A 66 18.71 3.56 -2.28
N VAL A 67 18.16 4.49 -1.52
CA VAL A 67 18.81 5.07 -0.36
C VAL A 67 18.01 4.70 0.89
N VAL A 68 18.67 4.02 1.83
CA VAL A 68 18.11 3.68 3.13
C VAL A 68 18.86 4.47 4.20
N PRO A 69 18.32 5.60 4.68
CA PRO A 69 18.99 6.44 5.68
C PRO A 69 19.26 5.70 6.99
N LYS A 70 20.22 6.22 7.75
CA LYS A 70 20.52 5.72 9.11
C LYS A 70 19.24 5.65 9.97
N GLY A 71 19.06 4.54 10.67
CA GLY A 71 17.93 4.32 11.57
C GLY A 71 16.63 3.85 10.88
N MET A 72 16.63 3.68 9.55
CA MET A 72 15.49 3.13 8.85
C MET A 72 15.38 1.60 8.98
N LEU A 73 16.47 0.92 9.30
CA LEU A 73 16.51 -0.51 9.59
C LEU A 73 16.51 -0.76 11.11
N TYR A 74 15.82 -1.80 11.53
CA TYR A 74 15.77 -2.23 12.94
C TYR A 74 16.95 -3.10 13.34
N ASP A 75 17.64 -3.72 12.39
CA ASP A 75 18.85 -4.53 12.54
C ASP A 75 19.66 -4.51 11.25
N ASP A 76 20.87 -5.10 11.29
CA ASP A 76 21.69 -5.30 10.11
C ASP A 76 21.04 -6.34 9.19
N VAL A 77 21.06 -6.11 7.89
CA VAL A 77 20.39 -6.93 6.87
C VAL A 77 21.35 -7.32 5.76
N PRO A 78 21.72 -8.60 5.64
CA PRO A 78 22.32 -9.12 4.40
C PRO A 78 21.22 -9.15 3.33
N LEU A 79 21.45 -8.50 2.17
CA LEU A 79 20.49 -8.45 1.09
C LEU A 79 20.63 -9.66 0.16
N ASN A 80 19.58 -10.43 0.00
CA ASN A 80 19.48 -11.42 -1.07
C ASN A 80 19.00 -10.74 -2.36
N TYR A 81 19.89 -9.89 -2.93
CA TYR A 81 19.62 -9.08 -4.11
C TYR A 81 19.66 -9.91 -5.38
N GLN A 82 18.60 -9.81 -6.19
CA GLN A 82 18.49 -10.45 -7.50
C GLN A 82 17.81 -9.52 -8.51
N VAL A 83 18.18 -9.66 -9.78
CA VAL A 83 17.56 -8.95 -10.90
C VAL A 83 17.03 -9.96 -11.89
N LYS A 84 15.78 -9.79 -12.33
CA LYS A 84 15.15 -10.60 -13.36
C LYS A 84 14.74 -9.72 -14.54
N ALA A 85 15.01 -10.22 -15.74
CA ALA A 85 14.64 -9.59 -16.98
C ALA A 85 13.45 -10.37 -17.57
N ASP A 86 12.23 -9.89 -17.31
CA ASP A 86 11.05 -10.46 -17.95
C ASP A 86 10.93 -9.96 -19.39
N SER A 87 10.59 -10.86 -20.32
CA SER A 87 10.38 -10.49 -21.72
C SER A 87 9.20 -9.53 -21.83
N GLY A 88 9.39 -8.45 -22.56
CA GLY A 88 8.36 -7.44 -22.77
C GLY A 88 8.16 -6.45 -21.62
N ALA A 89 8.72 -6.65 -20.43
CA ALA A 89 8.59 -5.75 -19.30
C ALA A 89 9.23 -4.39 -19.55
N VAL A 90 8.60 -3.34 -19.04
CA VAL A 90 9.07 -1.95 -19.18
C VAL A 90 10.26 -1.63 -18.27
N ALA A 91 10.48 -2.41 -17.24
CA ALA A 91 11.62 -2.33 -16.32
C ALA A 91 12.07 -3.74 -15.91
N PHE A 92 13.25 -3.84 -15.30
CA PHE A 92 13.66 -5.07 -14.61
C PHE A 92 12.82 -5.27 -13.34
N THR A 93 12.73 -6.53 -12.92
CA THR A 93 12.23 -6.89 -11.60
C THR A 93 13.42 -7.00 -10.63
N TYR A 94 13.41 -6.19 -9.60
CA TYR A 94 14.45 -6.12 -8.58
C TYR A 94 13.95 -6.75 -7.28
N GLN A 95 14.52 -7.87 -6.90
CA GLN A 95 14.38 -8.43 -5.56
C GLN A 95 15.43 -7.78 -4.67
N LEU A 96 15.02 -6.89 -3.76
CA LEU A 96 15.92 -6.26 -2.79
C LEU A 96 16.26 -7.24 -1.66
N ASN A 97 15.29 -8.05 -1.27
CA ASN A 97 15.48 -9.18 -0.38
C ASN A 97 14.42 -10.27 -0.65
N ASP A 98 14.70 -11.52 -0.30
CA ASP A 98 13.80 -12.66 -0.46
C ASP A 98 12.59 -12.57 0.51
N LYS A 99 12.85 -12.13 1.74
CA LYS A 99 11.84 -11.83 2.74
C LYS A 99 11.64 -10.32 2.87
N ALA A 100 10.40 -9.90 3.04
CA ALA A 100 10.10 -8.51 3.30
C ALA A 100 10.77 -8.03 4.60
N VAL A 101 11.63 -7.02 4.51
CA VAL A 101 12.25 -6.38 5.67
C VAL A 101 11.59 -5.02 5.89
N PRO A 102 10.88 -4.81 7.00
CA PRO A 102 10.20 -3.55 7.26
C PRO A 102 11.19 -2.40 7.48
N LEU A 103 10.83 -1.23 6.98
CA LEU A 103 11.55 0.03 7.20
C LEU A 103 10.78 0.88 8.22
N HIS A 104 11.51 1.58 9.09
CA HIS A 104 10.92 2.45 10.11
C HIS A 104 10.08 3.58 9.50
N ALA A 105 10.56 4.15 8.40
CA ALA A 105 9.84 5.14 7.60
C ALA A 105 9.99 4.84 6.11
N ALA A 106 9.29 5.60 5.27
CA ALA A 106 9.39 5.46 3.83
C ALA A 106 10.78 5.85 3.32
N CYS A 107 11.34 5.03 2.41
CA CYS A 107 12.59 5.27 1.72
C CYS A 107 12.33 5.41 0.22
N GLU A 108 13.10 6.23 -0.45
CA GLU A 108 12.99 6.44 -1.90
C GLU A 108 13.63 5.29 -2.66
N LEU A 109 12.86 4.73 -3.59
CA LEU A 109 13.28 3.73 -4.57
C LEU A 109 13.11 4.31 -5.97
N CYS A 110 14.17 4.31 -6.77
CA CYS A 110 14.15 4.71 -8.17
C CYS A 110 14.41 3.50 -9.06
N ILE A 111 13.50 3.23 -10.00
CA ILE A 111 13.62 2.14 -10.98
C ILE A 111 13.62 2.74 -12.39
N GLY A 112 14.69 2.50 -13.13
CA GLY A 112 14.88 2.94 -14.50
C GLY A 112 14.03 2.14 -15.50
N LEU A 113 13.51 2.83 -16.51
CA LEU A 113 12.82 2.19 -17.61
C LEU A 113 13.84 1.59 -18.61
N ARG A 114 13.55 0.39 -19.11
CA ARG A 114 14.35 -0.30 -20.13
C ARG A 114 14.02 0.14 -21.55
N ARG A 115 12.90 0.83 -21.74
CA ARG A 115 12.36 1.22 -23.03
C ARG A 115 12.06 2.70 -23.03
N LYS A 116 11.94 3.28 -24.23
CA LYS A 116 11.41 4.63 -24.39
C LYS A 116 10.06 4.74 -23.67
N PRO A 117 9.85 5.76 -22.85
CA PRO A 117 8.58 5.95 -22.15
C PRO A 117 7.42 6.13 -23.12
N ILE A 118 6.23 5.70 -22.71
CA ILE A 118 4.98 6.02 -23.41
C ILE A 118 4.69 7.52 -23.29
N ALA A 119 3.83 8.04 -24.16
CA ALA A 119 3.52 9.47 -24.20
C ALA A 119 2.93 9.99 -22.88
N ASP A 120 2.04 9.22 -22.27
CA ASP A 120 1.45 9.54 -20.96
C ASP A 120 2.17 8.76 -19.85
N THR A 121 3.17 9.39 -19.26
CA THR A 121 3.97 8.79 -18.19
C THR A 121 3.23 8.64 -16.85
N THR A 122 2.04 9.24 -16.70
CA THR A 122 1.19 9.07 -15.51
C THR A 122 0.62 7.65 -15.40
N LYS A 123 0.65 6.88 -16.49
CA LYS A 123 0.21 5.48 -16.54
C LYS A 123 1.20 4.48 -15.94
N TYR A 124 2.41 4.93 -15.58
CA TYR A 124 3.36 4.08 -14.87
C TYR A 124 3.14 4.10 -13.36
N TYR A 125 3.38 2.96 -12.74
CA TYR A 125 3.48 2.85 -11.29
C TYR A 125 4.55 1.84 -10.89
N VAL A 126 5.13 2.00 -9.70
CA VAL A 126 5.98 0.99 -9.11
C VAL A 126 5.10 -0.08 -8.46
N ALA A 127 5.27 -1.31 -8.90
CA ALA A 127 4.57 -2.48 -8.39
C ALA A 127 5.45 -3.26 -7.42
N ARG A 128 4.94 -3.54 -6.24
CA ARG A 128 5.50 -4.55 -5.36
C ARG A 128 4.97 -5.92 -5.75
N ILE A 129 5.85 -6.90 -5.84
CA ILE A 129 5.51 -8.29 -6.16
C ILE A 129 5.51 -9.10 -4.87
N THR A 130 4.39 -9.77 -4.59
CA THR A 130 4.27 -10.69 -3.45
C THR A 130 4.97 -12.03 -3.76
N PRO A 131 5.34 -12.83 -2.74
CA PRO A 131 5.91 -14.16 -2.96
C PRO A 131 5.02 -15.11 -3.78
N LYS A 132 3.70 -14.85 -3.81
CA LYS A 132 2.71 -15.60 -4.62
C LYS A 132 2.55 -15.05 -6.05
N GLY A 133 3.36 -14.06 -6.45
CA GLY A 133 3.31 -13.43 -7.78
C GLY A 133 2.25 -12.33 -7.93
N GLY A 134 1.44 -12.05 -6.91
CA GLY A 134 0.49 -10.93 -6.92
C GLY A 134 1.24 -9.60 -6.97
N LYS A 135 0.66 -8.61 -7.68
CA LYS A 135 1.20 -7.24 -7.78
C LYS A 135 0.26 -6.27 -7.09
N TYR A 136 0.83 -5.27 -6.41
CA TYR A 136 0.08 -4.11 -5.94
C TYR A 136 0.92 -2.84 -6.06
N SER A 137 0.24 -1.74 -6.29
CA SER A 137 0.89 -0.45 -6.48
C SER A 137 1.46 0.08 -5.16
N VAL A 138 2.66 0.63 -5.23
CA VAL A 138 3.23 1.50 -4.20
C VAL A 138 3.29 2.96 -4.67
N GLY A 139 2.59 3.27 -5.77
CA GLY A 139 2.59 4.57 -6.41
C GLY A 139 3.84 4.82 -7.25
N GLY A 140 4.23 6.08 -7.33
CA GLY A 140 5.43 6.51 -8.02
C GLY A 140 5.17 7.63 -9.01
N LYS A 141 6.24 8.33 -9.35
CA LYS A 141 6.24 9.41 -10.35
C LYS A 141 7.40 9.21 -11.30
N TYR A 142 7.14 9.41 -12.58
CA TYR A 142 8.18 9.36 -13.60
C TYR A 142 8.97 10.66 -13.61
N GLU A 143 10.30 10.56 -13.47
CA GLU A 143 11.24 11.67 -13.57
C GLU A 143 12.56 11.17 -14.17
N ASP A 144 13.05 11.84 -15.20
CA ASP A 144 14.39 11.64 -15.80
C ASP A 144 14.74 10.18 -16.15
N GLY A 145 13.79 9.45 -16.70
CA GLY A 145 14.00 8.03 -17.08
C GLY A 145 13.75 7.03 -15.96
N TYR A 146 13.42 7.48 -14.76
CA TYR A 146 13.17 6.65 -13.58
C TYR A 146 11.75 6.82 -13.05
N MET A 147 11.20 5.73 -12.53
CA MET A 147 10.06 5.76 -11.64
C MET A 147 10.55 5.88 -10.21
N LYS A 148 10.21 6.97 -9.54
CA LYS A 148 10.53 7.24 -8.14
C LYS A 148 9.33 6.92 -7.26
N ALA A 149 9.48 6.06 -6.28
CA ALA A 149 8.43 5.68 -5.35
C ALA A 149 8.93 5.60 -3.91
N SER A 150 8.02 5.73 -2.96
CA SER A 150 8.30 5.59 -1.53
C SER A 150 7.94 4.19 -1.07
N ILE A 151 8.92 3.42 -0.61
CA ILE A 151 8.74 2.06 -0.11
C ILE A 151 8.90 2.00 1.42
N ARG A 152 8.19 1.07 2.07
CA ARG A 152 8.25 0.85 3.52
C ARG A 152 8.81 -0.52 3.91
N GLU A 153 9.32 -1.27 2.95
CA GLU A 153 9.96 -2.57 3.17
C GLU A 153 10.92 -2.90 2.02
N LEU A 154 11.93 -3.70 2.30
CA LEU A 154 12.78 -4.27 1.27
C LEU A 154 12.11 -5.56 0.79
N GLY A 155 11.62 -5.56 -0.42
CA GLY A 155 10.91 -6.66 -1.06
C GLY A 155 11.26 -6.75 -2.55
N THR A 156 10.33 -7.23 -3.36
CA THR A 156 10.51 -7.33 -4.81
C THR A 156 9.69 -6.26 -5.52
N TYR A 157 10.31 -5.51 -6.43
CA TYR A 157 9.72 -4.36 -7.11
C TYR A 157 10.00 -4.38 -8.61
N THR A 158 9.06 -3.82 -9.38
CA THR A 158 9.18 -3.55 -10.81
C THR A 158 8.38 -2.31 -11.18
N VAL A 159 8.46 -1.86 -12.42
CA VAL A 159 7.54 -0.86 -12.97
C VAL A 159 6.49 -1.56 -13.82
N ALA A 160 5.26 -1.15 -13.69
CA ALA A 160 4.15 -1.61 -14.51
C ALA A 160 3.40 -0.42 -15.13
N ILE A 161 2.54 -0.71 -16.10
CA ILE A 161 1.67 0.26 -16.77
C ILE A 161 0.23 -0.11 -16.43
N ASP A 162 -0.58 0.90 -16.15
CA ASP A 162 -2.01 0.77 -15.99
C ASP A 162 -2.74 1.79 -16.86
N THR A 163 -3.44 1.30 -17.86
CA THR A 163 -4.29 2.08 -18.77
C THR A 163 -5.75 1.64 -18.70
N ILE A 164 -6.07 0.73 -17.78
CA ILE A 164 -7.39 0.12 -17.67
C ILE A 164 -8.14 0.81 -16.52
N PRO A 165 -9.27 1.47 -16.81
CA PRO A 165 -10.07 2.09 -15.76
C PRO A 165 -10.65 1.08 -14.77
N PRO A 166 -10.88 1.49 -13.50
CA PRO A 166 -11.51 0.64 -12.50
C PRO A 166 -12.94 0.24 -12.89
N GLU A 167 -13.37 -0.95 -12.48
CA GLU A 167 -14.70 -1.49 -12.71
C GLU A 167 -15.63 -1.11 -11.56
N ILE A 168 -16.81 -0.54 -11.89
CA ILE A 168 -17.88 -0.21 -10.94
C ILE A 168 -19.04 -1.18 -11.13
N ILE A 169 -19.34 -2.02 -10.15
CA ILE A 169 -20.37 -3.06 -10.22
C ILE A 169 -21.48 -2.73 -9.23
N PRO A 170 -22.71 -2.41 -9.70
CA PRO A 170 -23.84 -2.21 -8.82
C PRO A 170 -24.24 -3.53 -8.13
N VAL A 171 -24.47 -3.50 -6.83
CA VAL A 171 -24.83 -4.67 -6.04
C VAL A 171 -26.29 -4.57 -5.62
N ASN A 172 -27.10 -5.57 -6.01
CA ASN A 172 -28.54 -5.66 -5.69
C ASN A 172 -29.31 -4.35 -6.02
N LYS A 173 -29.06 -3.76 -7.17
CA LYS A 173 -29.62 -2.47 -7.60
C LYS A 173 -31.13 -2.36 -7.43
N ASN A 174 -31.87 -3.43 -7.77
CA ASN A 174 -33.34 -3.50 -7.65
C ASN A 174 -33.86 -3.42 -6.20
N GLN A 175 -32.97 -3.52 -5.22
CA GLN A 175 -33.31 -3.46 -3.80
C GLN A 175 -32.88 -2.13 -3.13
N TRP A 176 -32.20 -1.24 -3.85
CA TRP A 176 -31.66 -0.02 -3.28
C TRP A 176 -32.69 0.85 -2.58
N GLY A 177 -33.80 1.11 -3.26
CA GLY A 177 -34.91 1.90 -2.68
C GLY A 177 -35.52 1.21 -1.45
N ARG A 178 -35.82 -0.09 -1.54
CA ARG A 178 -36.40 -0.85 -0.43
C ARG A 178 -35.48 -0.88 0.78
N ASN A 179 -34.16 -1.06 0.55
CA ASN A 179 -33.20 -1.13 1.62
C ASN A 179 -32.69 0.24 2.09
N GLY A 180 -33.11 1.34 1.40
CA GLY A 180 -32.61 2.68 1.71
C GLY A 180 -31.10 2.83 1.55
N LYS A 181 -30.47 2.03 0.66
CA LYS A 181 -29.02 1.95 0.56
C LYS A 181 -28.56 1.64 -0.86
N ILE A 182 -27.63 2.44 -1.38
CA ILE A 182 -26.93 2.20 -2.65
C ILE A 182 -25.63 1.49 -2.35
N VAL A 183 -25.30 0.42 -3.10
CA VAL A 183 -24.08 -0.37 -2.90
C VAL A 183 -23.40 -0.60 -4.23
N TYR A 184 -22.11 -0.28 -4.28
CA TYR A 184 -21.22 -0.63 -5.39
C TYR A 184 -20.08 -1.51 -4.90
N ARG A 185 -19.64 -2.44 -5.74
CA ARG A 185 -18.39 -3.15 -5.60
C ARG A 185 -17.41 -2.59 -6.63
N LEU A 186 -16.22 -2.19 -6.15
CA LEU A 186 -15.15 -1.72 -7.01
C LEU A 186 -14.08 -2.79 -7.19
N LYS A 187 -13.58 -2.89 -8.41
CA LYS A 187 -12.42 -3.72 -8.74
C LYS A 187 -11.43 -2.90 -9.56
N ASP A 188 -10.18 -3.12 -9.30
CA ASP A 188 -9.08 -2.65 -10.10
C ASP A 188 -8.01 -3.74 -10.18
N GLN A 189 -7.42 -3.92 -11.37
CA GLN A 189 -6.43 -4.95 -11.62
C GLN A 189 -5.00 -4.39 -11.72
N GLY A 190 -4.85 -3.07 -11.68
CA GLY A 190 -3.60 -2.37 -11.90
C GLY A 190 -3.13 -1.57 -10.68
N ALA A 191 -3.20 -0.25 -10.81
CA ALA A 191 -2.65 0.68 -9.83
C ALA A 191 -3.46 0.79 -8.52
N GLY A 192 -4.70 0.31 -8.51
CA GLY A 192 -5.63 0.41 -7.36
C GLY A 192 -6.42 1.71 -7.34
N ILE A 193 -7.48 1.74 -6.51
CA ILE A 193 -8.41 2.87 -6.42
C ILE A 193 -7.77 4.03 -5.65
N ALA A 194 -7.65 5.19 -6.28
CA ALA A 194 -7.12 6.42 -5.70
C ALA A 194 -8.23 7.27 -5.06
N SER A 195 -9.35 7.46 -5.77
CA SER A 195 -10.43 8.31 -5.30
C SER A 195 -11.79 7.85 -5.85
N TYR A 196 -12.84 8.31 -5.18
CA TYR A 196 -14.21 8.12 -5.64
C TYR A 196 -15.09 9.30 -5.23
N ARG A 197 -16.16 9.54 -6.01
CA ARG A 197 -17.14 10.58 -5.74
C ARG A 197 -18.52 10.10 -6.16
N GLY A 198 -19.51 10.26 -5.29
CA GLY A 198 -20.91 9.97 -5.59
C GLY A 198 -21.78 11.22 -5.58
N THR A 199 -22.78 11.26 -6.46
CA THR A 199 -23.87 12.24 -6.41
C THR A 199 -25.21 11.54 -6.57
N ILE A 200 -26.27 12.10 -5.99
CA ILE A 200 -27.67 11.72 -6.24
C ILE A 200 -28.38 12.97 -6.69
N ASP A 201 -29.02 12.92 -7.88
CA ASP A 201 -29.67 14.06 -8.54
C ASP A 201 -28.77 15.30 -8.62
N GLY A 202 -27.46 15.07 -8.91
CA GLY A 202 -26.45 16.10 -9.02
C GLY A 202 -25.90 16.62 -7.67
N LYS A 203 -26.49 16.21 -6.53
CA LYS A 203 -26.04 16.63 -5.18
C LYS A 203 -25.08 15.60 -4.59
N TYR A 204 -24.03 16.06 -3.93
CA TYR A 204 -23.04 15.20 -3.29
C TYR A 204 -23.71 14.17 -2.34
N ALA A 205 -23.34 12.90 -2.52
CA ALA A 205 -23.76 11.78 -1.69
C ALA A 205 -22.52 11.10 -1.08
N LEU A 206 -22.55 10.89 0.23
CA LEU A 206 -21.44 10.28 0.95
C LEU A 206 -21.48 8.76 0.76
N PHE A 207 -20.51 8.24 0.04
CA PHE A 207 -20.23 6.82 -0.02
C PHE A 207 -19.11 6.49 0.99
N GLY A 208 -19.36 5.48 1.82
CA GLY A 208 -18.40 4.99 2.79
C GLY A 208 -18.01 3.55 2.50
N ARG A 209 -16.87 3.12 3.06
CA ARG A 209 -16.40 1.74 3.01
C ARG A 209 -16.63 1.08 4.38
N PRO A 210 -17.76 0.44 4.64
CA PRO A 210 -18.13 -0.04 5.96
C PRO A 210 -17.24 -1.19 6.45
N ASN A 211 -16.57 -1.89 5.52
CA ASN A 211 -15.63 -2.95 5.82
C ASN A 211 -14.38 -2.82 4.95
N ILE A 212 -13.22 -2.58 5.59
CA ILE A 212 -11.95 -2.38 4.90
C ILE A 212 -11.51 -3.62 4.09
N VAL A 213 -11.89 -4.82 4.52
CA VAL A 213 -11.51 -6.07 3.84
C VAL A 213 -12.36 -6.30 2.59
N LYS A 214 -13.62 -5.85 2.59
CA LYS A 214 -14.53 -6.01 1.46
C LYS A 214 -14.45 -4.79 0.54
N SER A 215 -14.41 -5.03 -0.77
CA SER A 215 -14.38 -3.97 -1.80
C SER A 215 -15.77 -3.43 -2.10
N TYR A 216 -16.54 -3.05 -1.05
CA TYR A 216 -17.87 -2.45 -1.16
C TYR A 216 -17.86 -1.02 -0.68
N TRP A 217 -18.59 -0.17 -1.42
CA TRP A 217 -18.87 1.23 -1.10
C TRP A 217 -20.37 1.41 -0.98
N GLU A 218 -20.80 1.97 0.13
CA GLU A 218 -22.22 2.11 0.47
C GLU A 218 -22.58 3.57 0.73
N CYS A 219 -23.74 3.98 0.23
CA CYS A 219 -24.40 5.24 0.58
C CYS A 219 -25.75 4.92 1.20
N THR A 220 -25.98 5.32 2.43
CA THR A 220 -27.29 5.27 3.08
C THR A 220 -28.10 6.48 2.62
N LEU A 221 -29.32 6.24 2.14
CA LEU A 221 -30.23 7.28 1.66
C LEU A 221 -30.82 8.06 2.85
N ASP A 222 -30.68 9.37 2.81
CA ASP A 222 -31.19 10.28 3.86
C ASP A 222 -32.46 10.99 3.36
N PRO A 223 -33.62 10.80 4.03
CA PRO A 223 -34.87 11.45 3.63
C PRO A 223 -34.83 12.98 3.62
N LYS A 224 -33.89 13.57 4.36
CA LYS A 224 -33.68 15.03 4.36
C LYS A 224 -32.99 15.52 3.09
N ARG A 225 -32.29 14.63 2.37
CA ARG A 225 -31.52 14.97 1.17
C ARG A 225 -32.12 14.43 -0.13
N VAL A 226 -32.75 13.26 -0.06
CA VAL A 226 -33.34 12.56 -1.20
C VAL A 226 -34.82 12.33 -0.86
N LYS A 227 -35.73 12.74 -1.73
CA LYS A 227 -37.21 12.64 -1.49
C LYS A 227 -37.68 11.21 -1.74
N LYS A 228 -38.41 10.61 -0.77
CA LYS A 228 -39.05 9.30 -0.98
C LYS A 228 -40.16 9.38 -2.00
N GLY A 229 -40.45 8.24 -2.65
CA GLY A 229 -41.54 8.09 -3.62
C GLY A 229 -41.20 8.59 -5.03
N GLY A 230 -39.94 8.89 -5.32
CA GLY A 230 -39.47 9.40 -6.61
C GLY A 230 -38.44 8.49 -7.31
N LYS A 231 -38.26 8.77 -8.60
CA LYS A 231 -37.16 8.23 -9.40
C LYS A 231 -35.97 9.16 -9.22
N HIS A 232 -34.81 8.58 -8.89
CA HIS A 232 -33.54 9.28 -8.65
C HIS A 232 -32.47 8.75 -9.58
N THR A 233 -31.44 9.57 -9.81
CA THR A 233 -30.26 9.17 -10.56
C THR A 233 -29.03 9.29 -9.64
N VAL A 234 -28.31 8.21 -9.49
CA VAL A 234 -26.98 8.23 -8.86
C VAL A 234 -25.91 8.24 -9.94
N GLU A 235 -24.92 9.10 -9.76
CA GLU A 235 -23.68 9.09 -10.53
C GLU A 235 -22.53 8.79 -9.57
N PHE A 236 -21.70 7.80 -9.91
CA PHE A 236 -20.59 7.38 -9.11
C PHE A 236 -19.32 7.31 -9.96
N THR A 237 -18.37 8.18 -9.67
CA THR A 237 -17.08 8.30 -10.36
C THR A 237 -16.01 7.65 -9.53
N VAL A 238 -15.14 6.88 -10.15
CA VAL A 238 -13.98 6.22 -9.52
C VAL A 238 -12.75 6.44 -10.39
N THR A 239 -11.65 6.84 -9.75
CA THR A 239 -10.36 7.09 -10.41
C THR A 239 -9.30 6.23 -9.74
N ASP A 240 -8.43 5.58 -10.51
CA ASP A 240 -7.27 4.84 -10.02
C ASP A 240 -6.04 5.75 -9.78
N TYR A 241 -4.94 5.17 -9.29
CA TYR A 241 -3.71 5.91 -9.05
C TYR A 241 -2.94 6.31 -10.33
N CYS A 242 -3.32 5.78 -11.50
CA CYS A 242 -2.80 6.16 -12.81
C CYS A 242 -3.73 7.14 -13.55
N GLY A 243 -4.77 7.65 -12.90
CA GLY A 243 -5.70 8.63 -13.45
C GLY A 243 -6.66 8.05 -14.49
N ASN A 244 -6.88 6.73 -14.52
CA ASN A 244 -7.94 6.15 -15.34
C ASN A 244 -9.26 6.27 -14.58
N GLU A 245 -10.32 6.71 -15.26
CA GLU A 245 -11.60 7.03 -14.64
C GLU A 245 -12.74 6.22 -15.22
N THR A 246 -13.66 5.80 -14.36
CA THR A 246 -14.96 5.22 -14.73
C THR A 246 -16.07 5.97 -14.04
N VAL A 247 -17.15 6.22 -14.79
CA VAL A 247 -18.39 6.82 -14.28
C VAL A 247 -19.55 5.87 -14.48
N ALA A 248 -20.20 5.46 -13.38
CA ALA A 248 -21.45 4.71 -13.41
C ALA A 248 -22.62 5.66 -13.17
N ARG A 249 -23.63 5.56 -14.03
CA ARG A 249 -24.91 6.29 -13.90
C ARG A 249 -26.05 5.30 -13.83
N GLU A 250 -26.78 5.33 -12.72
CA GLU A 250 -27.87 4.40 -12.46
C GLU A 250 -29.12 5.13 -11.98
N SER A 251 -30.29 4.65 -12.43
CA SER A 251 -31.54 5.12 -11.89
C SER A 251 -32.12 4.14 -10.88
N PHE A 252 -32.77 4.64 -9.84
CA PHE A 252 -33.46 3.85 -8.82
C PHE A 252 -34.73 4.60 -8.35
N ILE A 253 -35.63 3.87 -7.72
CA ILE A 253 -36.84 4.42 -7.07
C ILE A 253 -36.67 4.26 -5.57
N TRP A 254 -36.94 5.33 -4.82
CA TRP A 254 -36.87 5.31 -3.35
C TRP A 254 -38.06 5.99 -2.70
#